data_f812f6daac40663bbeb0d94817648c8c
#
_entry.id   f812f6daac40663bbeb0d94817648c8c
#
_cell.length_a   1.000
_cell.length_b   1.000
_cell.length_c   1.000
_cell.angle_alpha   90.00
_cell.angle_beta   90.00
_cell.angle_gamma   90.00
#
_symmetry.space_group_name_H-M   'P 1'
#
loop_
_entity.id
_entity.type
_entity.pdbx_description
1 polymer ?
#
loop_
_entity_poly.entity_id
_entity_poly.type
_entity_poly.pdbx_seq_one_letter_code
_entity_poly.pdbx_strand_id
1 'polypeptide(L)'
;MTIHDKEKDKEKKDKKEGTLRLLTSGEIALAKSVFRSTIPYHKVWIHFDSYLPFGLQDQYTAMAPNGEIYFREHYREDYSHTVPFYQHMFIHEMAHVWQREKGLNVIGRSLVSWAVSYHYVLDSRYLSEYPMEQQAQIIADHFILNAEGYTKWCDLRDQDVITLDGNISEPIIRQLYQNTLRGFPW
;
A
#
# COMPACT_ATOMS: atom_id res chain seq x y z
N MET A 1 13.06 -15.56 18.67
CA MET A 1 13.49 -14.16 18.69
C MET A 1 14.98 -14.14 18.41
N THR A 2 15.35 -13.84 17.18
CA THR A 2 16.76 -13.92 16.71
C THR A 2 17.51 -12.64 17.06
N ILE A 3 18.87 -12.69 17.01
CA ILE A 3 19.73 -11.50 17.22
C ILE A 3 19.36 -10.38 16.24
N HIS A 4 18.95 -10.75 15.03
CA HIS A 4 18.51 -9.83 13.98
C HIS A 4 17.19 -9.08 14.32
N ASP A 5 16.29 -9.70 15.06
CA ASP A 5 15.03 -9.06 15.52
C ASP A 5 15.32 -8.03 16.62
N LYS A 6 16.34 -8.30 17.46
CA LYS A 6 16.76 -7.38 18.55
C LYS A 6 17.52 -6.16 18.03
N GLU A 7 18.25 -6.28 16.91
CA GLU A 7 18.93 -5.14 16.28
C GLU A 7 17.89 -4.24 15.57
N LYS A 8 16.89 -4.81 14.89
CA LYS A 8 15.79 -4.05 14.26
C LYS A 8 14.93 -3.31 15.30
N ASP A 9 14.67 -3.92 16.45
CA ASP A 9 13.97 -3.27 17.57
C ASP A 9 14.82 -2.16 18.24
N LYS A 10 16.14 -2.27 18.19
CA LYS A 10 17.05 -1.25 18.72
C LYS A 10 17.13 -0.01 17.83
N GLU A 11 17.18 -0.20 16.49
CA GLU A 11 17.12 0.92 15.53
C GLU A 11 15.80 1.70 15.63
N LYS A 12 14.69 1.01 15.95
CA LYS A 12 13.38 1.65 16.13
C LYS A 12 13.32 2.52 17.39
N LYS A 13 14.12 2.23 18.42
CA LYS A 13 14.14 2.97 19.70
C LYS A 13 14.80 4.34 19.63
N ASP A 14 15.64 4.59 18.64
CA ASP A 14 16.42 5.83 18.53
C ASP A 14 15.77 6.86 17.58
N LYS A 15 14.73 6.50 16.81
CA LYS A 15 13.99 7.46 15.96
C LYS A 15 12.71 7.94 16.65
N LYS A 16 12.66 9.25 16.80
CA LYS A 16 11.52 9.96 17.36
C LYS A 16 10.52 10.30 16.26
N GLU A 17 9.22 10.13 16.50
CA GLU A 17 8.17 10.68 15.63
C GLU A 17 8.46 12.16 15.33
N GLY A 18 8.10 12.61 14.13
CA GLY A 18 8.42 13.94 13.61
C GLY A 18 9.53 13.96 12.56
N THR A 19 10.05 12.77 12.16
CA THR A 19 11.04 12.67 11.07
C THR A 19 10.39 12.35 9.74
N LEU A 20 11.03 12.80 8.65
CA LEU A 20 10.59 12.53 7.29
C LEU A 20 11.78 12.28 6.37
N ARG A 21 11.56 11.55 5.28
CA ARG A 21 12.55 11.27 4.25
C ARG A 21 11.91 11.13 2.87
N LEU A 22 12.69 11.29 1.82
CA LEU A 22 12.29 10.89 0.46
C LEU A 22 12.30 9.37 0.32
N LEU A 23 11.68 8.88 -0.76
CA LEU A 23 11.77 7.47 -1.14
C LEU A 23 13.22 7.05 -1.37
N THR A 24 13.59 5.84 -0.94
CA THR A 24 14.87 5.23 -1.30
C THR A 24 14.88 4.80 -2.79
N SER A 25 16.05 4.52 -3.33
CA SER A 25 16.16 3.99 -4.69
C SER A 25 15.45 2.64 -4.84
N GLY A 26 15.47 1.80 -3.80
CA GLY A 26 14.76 0.52 -3.76
C GLY A 26 13.25 0.70 -3.78
N GLU A 27 12.72 1.61 -2.98
CA GLU A 27 11.30 1.96 -2.95
C GLU A 27 10.81 2.56 -4.27
N ILE A 28 11.63 3.40 -4.91
CA ILE A 28 11.33 3.92 -6.24
C ILE A 28 11.28 2.80 -7.27
N ALA A 29 12.22 1.85 -7.23
CA ALA A 29 12.21 0.70 -8.13
C ALA A 29 10.97 -0.18 -7.89
N LEU A 30 10.64 -0.45 -6.62
CA LEU A 30 9.47 -1.22 -6.21
C LEU A 30 8.17 -0.55 -6.72
N ALA A 31 7.98 0.73 -6.46
CA ALA A 31 6.81 1.47 -6.92
C ALA A 31 6.73 1.58 -8.45
N LYS A 32 7.86 1.77 -9.14
CA LYS A 32 7.92 1.79 -10.61
C LYS A 32 7.50 0.46 -11.24
N SER A 33 7.72 -0.67 -10.59
CA SER A 33 7.26 -1.97 -11.09
C SER A 33 5.74 -2.04 -11.25
N VAL A 34 5.00 -1.23 -10.47
CA VAL A 34 3.54 -1.14 -10.46
C VAL A 34 3.04 0.08 -11.23
N PHE A 35 3.54 1.27 -10.86
CA PHE A 35 3.01 2.56 -11.34
C PHE A 35 3.80 3.15 -12.52
N ARG A 36 4.86 2.46 -12.99
CA ARG A 36 5.71 2.92 -14.12
C ARG A 36 6.24 4.35 -13.86
N SER A 37 6.03 5.28 -14.80
CA SER A 37 6.45 6.68 -14.71
C SER A 37 5.30 7.65 -14.41
N THR A 38 4.18 7.17 -13.86
CA THR A 38 2.98 7.98 -13.64
C THR A 38 3.00 8.79 -12.34
N ILE A 39 4.02 8.59 -11.50
CA ILE A 39 4.20 9.29 -10.21
C ILE A 39 5.52 10.08 -10.24
N PRO A 40 5.56 11.31 -9.71
CA PRO A 40 6.80 12.07 -9.53
C PRO A 40 7.54 11.59 -8.25
N TYR A 41 8.12 10.41 -8.28
CA TYR A 41 8.72 9.70 -7.13
C TYR A 41 9.69 10.56 -6.31
N HIS A 42 10.44 11.47 -6.95
CA HIS A 42 11.38 12.37 -6.30
C HIS A 42 10.74 13.45 -5.41
N LYS A 43 9.41 13.53 -5.42
CA LYS A 43 8.61 14.45 -4.60
C LYS A 43 7.81 13.74 -3.51
N VAL A 44 7.85 12.42 -3.46
CA VAL A 44 7.10 11.65 -2.47
C VAL A 44 7.91 11.57 -1.19
N TRP A 45 7.32 12.07 -0.10
CA TRP A 45 7.88 12.01 1.25
C TRP A 45 7.24 10.90 2.05
N ILE A 46 8.03 10.24 2.87
CA ILE A 46 7.57 9.31 3.90
C ILE A 46 7.81 9.96 5.26
N HIS A 47 6.76 10.07 6.05
CA HIS A 47 6.77 10.60 7.39
C HIS A 47 6.73 9.48 8.42
N PHE A 48 7.57 9.55 9.43
CA PHE A 48 7.40 8.83 10.67
C PHE A 48 6.66 9.75 11.63
N ASP A 49 5.36 9.91 11.41
CA ASP A 49 4.52 10.85 12.16
C ASP A 49 3.02 10.59 11.87
N SER A 50 2.17 11.24 12.67
CA SER A 50 0.73 11.32 12.42
C SER A 50 0.41 12.45 11.44
N TYR A 51 -0.39 12.16 10.41
CA TYR A 51 -0.99 13.20 9.56
C TYR A 51 -2.01 14.05 10.32
N LEU A 52 -2.78 13.42 11.21
CA LEU A 52 -3.82 14.10 11.98
C LEU A 52 -3.20 14.88 13.16
N PRO A 53 -3.69 16.10 13.45
CA PRO A 53 -3.17 16.88 14.56
C PRO A 53 -3.31 16.13 15.89
N PHE A 54 -2.42 16.42 16.83
CA PHE A 54 -2.38 15.82 18.17
C PHE A 54 -2.20 14.29 18.18
N GLY A 55 -1.65 13.70 17.11
CA GLY A 55 -1.43 12.27 17.01
C GLY A 55 -2.72 11.44 16.91
N LEU A 56 -3.79 12.02 16.38
CA LEU A 56 -5.10 11.36 16.25
C LEU A 56 -5.15 10.26 15.18
N GLN A 57 -4.15 10.18 14.29
CA GLN A 57 -4.01 9.01 13.42
C GLN A 57 -3.76 7.77 14.27
N ASP A 58 -4.53 6.70 14.05
CA ASP A 58 -4.27 5.43 14.68
C ASP A 58 -2.83 4.97 14.40
N GLN A 59 -2.15 4.45 15.42
CA GLN A 59 -0.72 4.12 15.33
C GLN A 59 -0.40 2.98 14.35
N TYR A 60 -1.37 2.15 14.00
CA TYR A 60 -1.24 1.05 13.04
C TYR A 60 -1.81 1.38 11.66
N THR A 61 -2.38 2.56 11.47
CA THR A 61 -2.94 3.01 10.19
C THR A 61 -1.93 3.86 9.43
N ALA A 62 -1.66 3.50 8.18
CA ALA A 62 -0.94 4.38 7.25
C ALA A 62 -1.92 5.32 6.55
N MET A 63 -1.45 6.47 6.06
CA MET A 63 -2.28 7.46 5.35
C MET A 63 -1.45 8.19 4.29
N ALA A 64 -2.04 8.41 3.11
CA ALA A 64 -1.42 9.21 2.04
C ALA A 64 -2.35 10.31 1.50
N PRO A 65 -2.87 11.22 2.34
CA PRO A 65 -3.93 12.15 1.97
C PRO A 65 -3.49 13.26 1.01
N ASN A 66 -2.24 13.70 1.10
CA ASN A 66 -1.69 14.88 0.39
C ASN A 66 -0.62 14.54 -0.66
N GLY A 67 -0.44 13.24 -0.98
CA GLY A 67 0.62 12.75 -1.88
C GLY A 67 1.94 12.48 -1.17
N GLU A 68 1.96 12.56 0.14
CA GLU A 68 3.02 12.14 1.04
C GLU A 68 2.48 11.05 1.95
N ILE A 69 3.31 10.12 2.41
CA ILE A 69 2.86 8.94 3.15
C ILE A 69 3.24 9.08 4.62
N TYR A 70 2.29 8.82 5.49
CA TYR A 70 2.43 8.95 6.95
C TYR A 70 2.29 7.57 7.60
N PHE A 71 3.40 7.08 8.17
CA PHE A 71 3.44 5.86 8.95
C PHE A 71 3.79 6.19 10.40
N ARG A 72 3.26 5.40 11.33
CA ARG A 72 3.65 5.42 12.73
C ARG A 72 4.33 4.10 13.09
N GLU A 73 3.66 3.16 13.76
CA GLU A 73 4.23 1.86 14.13
C GLU A 73 4.72 1.02 12.93
N HIS A 74 4.13 1.23 11.77
CA HIS A 74 4.52 0.54 10.53
C HIS A 74 5.63 1.24 9.74
N TYR A 75 6.20 2.33 10.26
CA TYR A 75 7.34 2.99 9.61
C TYR A 75 8.52 2.03 9.43
N ARG A 76 9.15 2.08 8.25
CA ARG A 76 10.38 1.35 7.90
C ARG A 76 11.32 2.28 7.15
N GLU A 77 12.63 2.06 7.33
CA GLU A 77 13.67 2.84 6.65
C GLU A 77 13.70 2.61 5.15
N ASP A 78 13.38 1.41 4.71
CA ASP A 78 13.31 1.01 3.31
C ASP A 78 12.32 -0.16 3.16
N TYR A 79 11.17 0.11 2.56
CA TYR A 79 10.12 -0.89 2.35
C TYR A 79 10.52 -1.95 1.32
N SER A 80 11.45 -1.64 0.39
CA SER A 80 11.88 -2.59 -0.64
C SER A 80 12.60 -3.81 -0.08
N HIS A 81 13.15 -3.71 1.13
CA HIS A 81 13.85 -4.80 1.82
C HIS A 81 13.07 -5.40 2.99
N THR A 82 11.76 -5.16 3.05
CA THR A 82 10.89 -5.68 4.11
C THR A 82 10.17 -6.96 3.68
N VAL A 83 9.46 -7.55 4.64
CA VAL A 83 8.58 -8.70 4.36
C VAL A 83 7.36 -8.27 3.54
N PRO A 84 6.70 -9.20 2.81
CA PRO A 84 5.60 -8.89 1.89
C PRO A 84 4.45 -8.08 2.49
N PHE A 85 4.16 -8.24 3.78
CA PHE A 85 3.17 -7.44 4.50
C PHE A 85 3.44 -5.93 4.40
N TYR A 86 4.69 -5.49 4.66
CA TYR A 86 5.05 -4.07 4.60
C TYR A 86 5.18 -3.56 3.16
N GLN A 87 5.59 -4.41 2.22
CA GLN A 87 5.60 -4.06 0.81
C GLN A 87 4.19 -3.87 0.27
N HIS A 88 3.24 -4.73 0.67
CA HIS A 88 1.82 -4.59 0.36
C HIS A 88 1.29 -3.23 0.85
N MET A 89 1.51 -2.91 2.13
CA MET A 89 1.10 -1.64 2.72
C MET A 89 1.72 -0.44 1.99
N PHE A 90 3.00 -0.50 1.69
CA PHE A 90 3.68 0.56 0.93
C PHE A 90 3.07 0.76 -0.47
N ILE A 91 2.80 -0.30 -1.20
CA ILE A 91 2.16 -0.22 -2.53
C ILE A 91 0.73 0.30 -2.43
N HIS A 92 -0.01 -0.07 -1.37
CA HIS A 92 -1.35 0.47 -1.10
C HIS A 92 -1.30 2.00 -0.93
N GLU A 93 -0.41 2.52 -0.09
CA GLU A 93 -0.24 3.97 0.10
C GLU A 93 0.26 4.67 -1.18
N MET A 94 1.16 4.05 -1.93
CA MET A 94 1.60 4.56 -3.23
C MET A 94 0.46 4.61 -4.25
N ALA A 95 -0.55 3.74 -4.14
CA ALA A 95 -1.76 3.83 -4.96
C ALA A 95 -2.57 5.11 -4.65
N HIS A 96 -2.64 5.53 -3.38
CA HIS A 96 -3.26 6.81 -3.02
C HIS A 96 -2.47 8.00 -3.55
N VAL A 97 -1.13 7.94 -3.54
CA VAL A 97 -0.28 8.95 -4.19
C VAL A 97 -0.61 9.01 -5.70
N TRP A 98 -0.69 7.85 -6.38
CA TRP A 98 -1.06 7.78 -7.79
C TRP A 98 -2.46 8.33 -8.06
N GLN A 99 -3.46 7.98 -7.25
CA GLN A 99 -4.84 8.49 -7.35
C GLN A 99 -4.87 10.01 -7.27
N ARG A 100 -4.11 10.60 -6.35
CA ARG A 100 -3.97 12.05 -6.23
C ARG A 100 -3.37 12.69 -7.48
N GLU A 101 -2.30 12.11 -8.04
CA GLU A 101 -1.69 12.58 -9.29
C GLU A 101 -2.68 12.54 -10.48
N LYS A 102 -3.68 11.65 -10.42
CA LYS A 102 -4.80 11.59 -11.37
C LYS A 102 -5.95 12.57 -11.06
N GLY A 103 -5.79 13.43 -10.08
CA GLY A 103 -6.77 14.45 -9.72
C GLY A 103 -7.94 13.95 -8.86
N LEU A 104 -7.83 12.75 -8.28
CA LEU A 104 -8.84 12.23 -7.35
C LEU A 104 -8.70 12.92 -5.99
N ASN A 105 -9.82 13.27 -5.36
CA ASN A 105 -9.83 13.90 -4.03
C ASN A 105 -9.60 12.86 -2.92
N VAL A 106 -8.34 12.54 -2.66
CA VAL A 106 -7.95 11.58 -1.62
C VAL A 106 -8.23 12.12 -0.23
N ILE A 107 -7.97 13.41 0.02
CA ILE A 107 -8.13 14.04 1.35
C ILE A 107 -9.56 13.94 1.87
N GLY A 108 -10.54 14.29 1.04
CA GLY A 108 -11.96 14.29 1.46
C GLY A 108 -12.53 12.89 1.72
N ARG A 109 -11.87 11.85 1.19
CA ARG A 109 -12.31 10.45 1.32
C ARG A 109 -11.54 9.67 2.38
N SER A 110 -10.27 9.98 2.63
CA SER A 110 -9.50 9.35 3.71
C SER A 110 -10.02 9.70 5.10
N LEU A 111 -10.69 10.84 5.27
CA LEU A 111 -11.36 11.20 6.53
C LEU A 111 -12.60 10.35 6.85
N VAL A 112 -13.13 9.62 5.88
CA VAL A 112 -14.27 8.71 6.03
C VAL A 112 -13.90 7.25 5.74
N SER A 113 -12.60 6.94 5.64
CA SER A 113 -12.10 5.59 5.32
C SER A 113 -12.54 4.52 6.32
N TRP A 114 -12.80 4.89 7.58
CA TRP A 114 -13.36 3.99 8.60
C TRP A 114 -14.74 3.40 8.22
N ALA A 115 -15.44 4.00 7.27
CA ALA A 115 -16.75 3.55 6.78
C ALA A 115 -16.66 2.77 5.46
N VAL A 116 -15.45 2.67 4.86
CA VAL A 116 -15.27 2.00 3.57
C VAL A 116 -14.68 0.62 3.79
N SER A 117 -15.33 -0.41 3.26
CA SER A 117 -14.79 -1.77 3.26
C SER A 117 -13.61 -1.86 2.30
N TYR A 118 -12.51 -2.44 2.77
CA TYR A 118 -11.38 -2.85 1.92
C TYR A 118 -11.70 -4.13 1.13
N HIS A 119 -12.69 -4.92 1.60
CA HIS A 119 -13.12 -6.14 0.93
C HIS A 119 -13.76 -5.83 -0.43
N TYR A 120 -13.38 -6.59 -1.43
CA TYR A 120 -13.85 -6.43 -2.80
C TYR A 120 -14.04 -7.78 -3.51
N VAL A 121 -14.83 -7.75 -4.56
CA VAL A 121 -15.01 -8.89 -5.49
C VAL A 121 -14.48 -8.46 -6.84
N LEU A 122 -13.69 -9.30 -7.48
CA LEU A 122 -13.31 -9.09 -8.87
C LEU A 122 -14.43 -9.62 -9.77
N ASP A 123 -15.09 -8.71 -10.42
CA ASP A 123 -16.12 -8.96 -11.43
C ASP A 123 -15.65 -8.42 -12.80
N SER A 124 -16.54 -8.05 -13.68
CA SER A 124 -16.16 -7.51 -14.99
C SER A 124 -15.85 -6.01 -15.01
N ARG A 125 -15.87 -5.32 -13.86
CA ARG A 125 -15.58 -3.88 -13.74
C ARG A 125 -14.11 -3.57 -14.00
N TYR A 126 -13.86 -2.36 -14.51
CA TYR A 126 -12.53 -1.77 -14.55
C TYR A 126 -12.13 -1.22 -13.18
N LEU A 127 -10.83 -1.05 -12.95
CA LEU A 127 -10.30 -0.49 -11.69
C LEU A 127 -10.96 0.83 -11.31
N SER A 128 -11.21 1.72 -12.27
CA SER A 128 -11.81 3.04 -12.05
C SER A 128 -13.26 3.00 -11.53
N GLU A 129 -13.93 1.86 -11.61
CA GLU A 129 -15.32 1.68 -11.15
C GLU A 129 -15.40 1.21 -9.69
N TYR A 130 -14.26 0.90 -9.06
CA TYR A 130 -14.19 0.56 -7.65
C TYR A 130 -14.02 1.81 -6.76
N PRO A 131 -14.48 1.78 -5.51
CA PRO A 131 -14.13 2.79 -4.51
C PRO A 131 -12.61 2.93 -4.36
N MET A 132 -12.14 4.11 -3.98
CA MET A 132 -10.70 4.43 -3.96
C MET A 132 -9.88 3.47 -3.09
N GLU A 133 -10.37 3.11 -1.90
CA GLU A 133 -9.67 2.16 -1.03
C GLU A 133 -9.60 0.77 -1.65
N GLN A 134 -10.70 0.32 -2.29
CA GLN A 134 -10.68 -0.95 -3.01
C GLN A 134 -9.76 -0.92 -4.22
N GLN A 135 -9.64 0.21 -4.93
CA GLN A 135 -8.64 0.36 -6.01
C GLN A 135 -7.22 0.17 -5.47
N ALA A 136 -6.88 0.83 -4.36
CA ALA A 136 -5.56 0.72 -3.74
C ALA A 136 -5.30 -0.72 -3.27
N GLN A 137 -6.29 -1.35 -2.67
CA GLN A 137 -6.22 -2.74 -2.22
C GLN A 137 -6.03 -3.71 -3.40
N ILE A 138 -6.83 -3.60 -4.47
CA ILE A 138 -6.71 -4.40 -5.69
C ILE A 138 -5.29 -4.32 -6.29
N ILE A 139 -4.72 -3.11 -6.34
CA ILE A 139 -3.37 -2.89 -6.84
C ILE A 139 -2.33 -3.58 -5.96
N ALA A 140 -2.42 -3.43 -4.65
CA ALA A 140 -1.49 -4.01 -3.70
C ALA A 140 -1.59 -5.54 -3.64
N ASP A 141 -2.80 -6.09 -3.66
CA ASP A 141 -3.05 -7.53 -3.69
C ASP A 141 -2.50 -8.17 -4.96
N HIS A 142 -2.71 -7.53 -6.13
CA HIS A 142 -2.17 -7.99 -7.40
C HIS A 142 -0.63 -7.90 -7.44
N PHE A 143 -0.05 -6.85 -6.83
CA PHE A 143 1.40 -6.75 -6.69
C PHE A 143 1.97 -7.97 -5.96
N ILE A 144 1.39 -8.37 -4.82
CA ILE A 144 1.84 -9.54 -4.08
C ILE A 144 1.72 -10.82 -4.92
N LEU A 145 0.61 -11.00 -5.64
CA LEU A 145 0.42 -12.17 -6.51
C LEU A 145 1.52 -12.31 -7.57
N ASN A 146 2.00 -11.18 -8.09
CA ASN A 146 3.02 -11.17 -9.12
C ASN A 146 4.46 -11.23 -8.57
N ALA A 147 4.74 -10.55 -7.48
CA ALA A 147 6.08 -10.45 -6.91
C ALA A 147 6.45 -11.67 -6.06
N GLU A 148 5.50 -12.18 -5.28
CA GLU A 148 5.71 -13.21 -4.26
C GLU A 148 5.06 -14.56 -4.62
N GLY A 149 4.16 -14.56 -5.60
CA GLY A 149 3.46 -15.75 -6.07
C GLY A 149 2.20 -16.11 -5.27
N TYR A 150 1.48 -17.11 -5.78
CA TYR A 150 0.16 -17.48 -5.29
C TYR A 150 0.16 -17.98 -3.84
N THR A 151 1.15 -18.80 -3.45
CA THR A 151 1.22 -19.34 -2.08
C THR A 151 1.31 -18.22 -1.06
N LYS A 152 2.21 -17.24 -1.28
CA LYS A 152 2.35 -16.09 -0.38
C LYS A 152 1.11 -15.19 -0.40
N TRP A 153 0.47 -15.06 -1.54
CA TRP A 153 -0.80 -14.36 -1.69
C TRP A 153 -1.89 -15.01 -0.81
N CYS A 154 -2.00 -16.35 -0.81
CA CYS A 154 -2.93 -17.07 0.06
C CYS A 154 -2.58 -16.88 1.54
N ASP A 155 -1.30 -16.99 1.92
CA ASP A 155 -0.86 -16.77 3.31
C ASP A 155 -1.29 -15.39 3.84
N LEU A 156 -1.18 -14.34 3.02
CA LEU A 156 -1.58 -12.99 3.39
C LEU A 156 -3.10 -12.79 3.39
N ARG A 157 -3.81 -13.53 2.55
CA ARG A 157 -5.28 -13.55 2.57
C ARG A 157 -5.82 -14.20 3.85
N ASP A 158 -5.21 -15.28 4.30
CA ASP A 158 -5.58 -15.95 5.54
C ASP A 158 -5.30 -15.06 6.79
N GLN A 159 -4.46 -14.04 6.63
CA GLN A 159 -4.17 -13.02 7.64
C GLN A 159 -5.01 -11.74 7.48
N ASP A 160 -5.98 -11.73 6.57
CA ASP A 160 -6.85 -10.58 6.26
C ASP A 160 -6.08 -9.33 5.77
N VAL A 161 -4.89 -9.54 5.21
CA VAL A 161 -4.10 -8.49 4.54
C VAL A 161 -4.57 -8.33 3.10
N ILE A 162 -4.79 -9.44 2.41
CA ILE A 162 -5.42 -9.50 1.10
C ILE A 162 -6.91 -9.75 1.29
N THR A 163 -7.73 -8.92 0.70
CA THR A 163 -9.16 -8.83 1.02
C THR A 163 -10.08 -9.16 -0.17
N LEU A 164 -9.58 -9.93 -1.15
CA LEU A 164 -10.39 -10.46 -2.24
C LEU A 164 -11.37 -11.52 -1.71
N ASP A 165 -12.67 -11.26 -1.92
CA ASP A 165 -13.74 -12.22 -1.65
C ASP A 165 -14.07 -13.08 -2.88
N GLY A 166 -14.63 -14.26 -2.62
CA GLY A 166 -15.13 -15.16 -3.67
C GLY A 166 -14.14 -16.25 -4.07
N ASN A 167 -14.15 -16.61 -5.34
CA ASN A 167 -13.31 -17.69 -5.87
C ASN A 167 -11.85 -17.28 -5.92
N ILE A 168 -10.99 -18.05 -5.28
CA ILE A 168 -9.54 -17.79 -5.18
C ILE A 168 -8.68 -18.76 -6.01
N SER A 169 -9.28 -19.56 -6.90
CA SER A 169 -8.50 -20.42 -7.81
C SER A 169 -7.49 -19.59 -8.60
N GLU A 170 -6.22 -19.95 -8.55
CA GLU A 170 -5.12 -19.16 -9.11
C GLU A 170 -5.34 -18.76 -10.59
N PRO A 171 -5.70 -19.65 -11.52
CA PRO A 171 -5.93 -19.27 -12.91
C PRO A 171 -7.06 -18.25 -13.06
N ILE A 172 -8.10 -18.38 -12.22
CA ILE A 172 -9.27 -17.48 -12.25
C ILE A 172 -8.88 -16.12 -11.74
N ILE A 173 -8.24 -16.01 -10.56
CA ILE A 173 -7.89 -14.70 -10.00
C ILE A 173 -6.88 -13.95 -10.87
N ARG A 174 -5.92 -14.64 -11.48
CA ARG A 174 -4.97 -14.00 -12.40
C ARG A 174 -5.70 -13.37 -13.59
N GLN A 175 -6.66 -14.08 -14.17
CA GLN A 175 -7.46 -13.57 -15.27
C GLN A 175 -8.35 -12.39 -14.84
N LEU A 176 -8.96 -12.46 -13.65
CA LEU A 176 -9.80 -11.40 -13.11
C LEU A 176 -9.01 -10.13 -12.81
N TYR A 177 -7.83 -10.24 -12.19
CA TYR A 177 -6.93 -9.09 -11.99
C TYR A 177 -6.51 -8.46 -13.31
N GLN A 178 -6.11 -9.27 -14.31
CA GLN A 178 -5.73 -8.76 -15.63
C GLN A 178 -6.88 -8.00 -16.29
N ASN A 179 -8.11 -8.48 -16.17
CA ASN A 179 -9.29 -7.80 -16.72
C ASN A 179 -9.56 -6.47 -16.03
N THR A 180 -9.57 -6.48 -14.69
CA THR A 180 -9.84 -5.29 -13.86
C THR A 180 -8.75 -4.23 -14.04
N LEU A 181 -7.47 -4.64 -14.07
CA LEU A 181 -6.31 -3.75 -14.20
C LEU A 181 -5.96 -3.41 -15.66
N ARG A 182 -6.80 -3.78 -16.62
CA ARG A 182 -6.56 -3.50 -18.02
C ARG A 182 -6.42 -2.00 -18.27
N GLY A 183 -5.27 -1.59 -18.83
CA GLY A 183 -4.93 -0.19 -19.07
C GLY A 183 -4.27 0.53 -17.87
N PHE A 184 -4.25 -0.07 -16.69
CA PHE A 184 -3.52 0.47 -15.55
C PHE A 184 -1.99 0.25 -15.69
N PRO A 185 -1.16 1.20 -15.26
CA PRO A 185 -1.49 2.58 -14.86
C PRO A 185 -1.65 3.48 -16.12
N TRP A 186 -2.65 4.40 -16.14
CA TRP A 186 -2.90 5.35 -17.20
C TRP A 186 -2.40 6.75 -16.87
#